data_8f9cb08532ed96af68d0413a11b10d23
#
_entry.id   8f9cb08532ed96af68d0413a11b10d23
#
_cell.length_a   1.000
_cell.length_b   1.000
_cell.length_c   1.000
_cell.angle_alpha   90.00
_cell.angle_beta   90.00
_cell.angle_gamma   90.00
#
_symmetry.space_group_name_H-M   'P 1'
#
loop_
_entity.id
_entity.type
_entity.pdbx_description
1 polymer ?
#
loop_
_entity_poly.entity_id
_entity_poly.type
_entity_poly.pdbx_seq_one_letter_code
_entity_poly.pdbx_strand_id
1 'polypeptide(L)'
;MTKGSQKKDCNSESVIIRYDTKRYDFLSWASHSLGTRELHQLHQQFNYPSLEMVNHLMNLLKNQFEEINGLLYTFINKEIASVLGPIASYQNPPSFRVHFHGTGFTPFHRDRDWHGKIDMNIVRRFRNIWIPLTKVWGNNSLLIE
;
A
#
# COMPACT_ATOMS: atom_id res chain seq x y z
N MET A 1 8.59 -3.17 47.62
CA MET A 1 8.26 -4.18 46.61
C MET A 1 7.46 -3.50 45.50
N THR A 2 8.17 -3.04 44.47
CA THR A 2 7.57 -2.33 43.32
C THR A 2 7.30 -3.36 42.24
N LYS A 3 6.02 -3.59 41.95
CA LYS A 3 5.58 -4.44 40.84
C LYS A 3 5.91 -3.72 39.52
N GLY A 4 6.91 -4.24 38.82
CA GLY A 4 7.22 -3.80 37.47
C GLY A 4 6.05 -4.12 36.52
N SER A 5 5.45 -3.08 35.98
CA SER A 5 4.50 -3.17 34.88
C SER A 5 5.26 -3.59 33.62
N GLN A 6 5.16 -4.85 33.23
CA GLN A 6 5.58 -5.28 31.91
C GLN A 6 4.71 -4.56 30.87
N LYS A 7 5.31 -3.62 30.14
CA LYS A 7 4.75 -3.13 28.89
C LYS A 7 4.69 -4.32 27.93
N LYS A 8 3.49 -4.81 27.65
CA LYS A 8 3.25 -5.67 26.49
C LYS A 8 3.61 -4.85 25.25
N ASP A 9 4.76 -5.14 24.68
CA ASP A 9 5.08 -4.70 23.33
C ASP A 9 4.00 -5.24 22.41
N CYS A 10 3.37 -4.32 21.69
CA CYS A 10 2.38 -4.65 20.68
C CYS A 10 3.13 -5.32 19.53
N ASN A 11 3.21 -6.65 19.54
CA ASN A 11 3.68 -7.42 18.41
C ASN A 11 2.79 -7.03 17.23
N SER A 12 3.36 -6.33 16.27
CA SER A 12 2.70 -6.03 14.99
C SER A 12 2.67 -7.33 14.18
N GLU A 13 1.65 -8.15 14.42
CA GLU A 13 1.44 -9.33 13.58
C GLU A 13 1.04 -8.87 12.18
N SER A 14 1.89 -9.20 11.20
CA SER A 14 1.52 -9.05 9.80
C SER A 14 0.60 -10.20 9.39
N VAL A 15 -0.48 -9.88 8.69
CA VAL A 15 -1.45 -10.87 8.19
C VAL A 15 -1.47 -10.81 6.67
N ILE A 16 -1.36 -11.96 6.02
CA ILE A 16 -1.50 -12.09 4.57
C ILE A 16 -2.95 -12.43 4.24
N ILE A 17 -3.61 -11.51 3.55
CA ILE A 17 -4.98 -11.70 3.07
C ILE A 17 -4.92 -12.14 1.60
N ARG A 18 -5.48 -13.32 1.31
CA ARG A 18 -5.62 -13.82 -0.05
C ARG A 18 -6.99 -13.43 -0.57
N TYR A 19 -7.05 -12.95 -1.81
CA TYR A 19 -8.31 -12.52 -2.43
C TYR A 19 -8.40 -12.97 -3.89
N ASP A 20 -9.59 -12.95 -4.44
CA ASP A 20 -9.84 -13.26 -5.86
C ASP A 20 -9.41 -12.08 -6.75
N THR A 21 -8.25 -12.23 -7.40
CA THR A 21 -7.67 -11.21 -8.28
C THR A 21 -8.46 -11.01 -9.58
N LYS A 22 -9.32 -11.96 -9.98
CA LYS A 22 -10.21 -11.79 -11.12
C LYS A 22 -11.42 -10.92 -10.76
N ARG A 23 -11.89 -11.06 -9.52
CA ARG A 23 -12.97 -10.22 -8.99
C ARG A 23 -12.51 -8.81 -8.70
N TYR A 24 -11.31 -8.66 -8.15
CA TYR A 24 -10.71 -7.38 -7.77
C TYR A 24 -9.48 -7.12 -8.65
N ASP A 25 -9.74 -6.82 -9.92
CA ASP A 25 -8.70 -6.71 -10.95
C ASP A 25 -7.99 -5.36 -10.94
N PHE A 26 -7.31 -5.09 -9.81
CA PHE A 26 -6.45 -3.91 -9.65
C PHE A 26 -5.28 -3.91 -10.64
N LEU A 27 -4.81 -5.10 -11.05
CA LEU A 27 -3.70 -5.24 -11.97
C LEU A 27 -4.05 -4.71 -13.36
N SER A 28 -5.18 -5.12 -13.92
CA SER A 28 -5.62 -4.65 -15.25
C SER A 28 -5.86 -3.15 -15.27
N TRP A 29 -6.49 -2.61 -14.22
CA TRP A 29 -6.65 -1.17 -14.07
C TRP A 29 -5.30 -0.44 -14.07
N ALA A 30 -4.35 -0.86 -13.23
CA ALA A 30 -3.04 -0.21 -13.15
C ALA A 30 -2.26 -0.32 -14.46
N SER A 31 -2.35 -1.47 -15.15
CA SER A 31 -1.73 -1.68 -16.46
C SER A 31 -2.31 -0.73 -17.50
N HIS A 32 -3.64 -0.56 -17.53
CA HIS A 32 -4.31 0.39 -18.41
C HIS A 32 -3.89 1.83 -18.09
N SER A 33 -3.95 2.21 -16.82
CA SER A 33 -3.58 3.56 -16.35
C SER A 33 -2.15 3.95 -16.68
N LEU A 34 -1.25 2.99 -16.69
CA LEU A 34 0.18 3.19 -17.00
C LEU A 34 0.54 2.92 -18.48
N GLY A 35 -0.44 2.59 -19.32
CA GLY A 35 -0.24 2.35 -20.75
C GLY A 35 0.66 1.14 -21.05
N THR A 36 0.64 0.12 -20.19
CA THR A 36 1.44 -1.10 -20.36
C THR A 36 0.57 -2.35 -20.35
N ARG A 37 0.98 -3.38 -21.11
CA ARG A 37 0.33 -4.69 -21.03
C ARG A 37 0.86 -5.54 -19.88
N GLU A 38 2.13 -5.34 -19.55
CA GLU A 38 2.90 -6.16 -18.62
C GLU A 38 3.52 -5.28 -17.54
N LEU A 39 2.80 -5.11 -16.44
CA LEU A 39 3.20 -4.19 -15.36
C LEU A 39 4.59 -4.53 -14.80
N HIS A 40 4.94 -5.81 -14.70
CA HIS A 40 6.25 -6.26 -14.22
C HIS A 40 7.40 -5.94 -15.19
N GLN A 41 7.09 -5.62 -16.46
CA GLN A 41 8.05 -5.21 -17.49
C GLN A 41 8.07 -3.69 -17.71
N LEU A 42 7.32 -2.92 -16.90
CA LEU A 42 7.24 -1.47 -17.05
C LEU A 42 8.63 -0.81 -17.07
N HIS A 43 9.59 -1.35 -16.32
CA HIS A 43 10.97 -0.88 -16.28
C HIS A 43 11.68 -0.96 -17.66
N GLN A 44 11.26 -1.84 -18.56
CA GLN A 44 11.85 -1.99 -19.89
C GLN A 44 11.45 -0.87 -20.85
N GLN A 45 10.42 -0.12 -20.52
CA GLN A 45 9.97 1.03 -21.31
C GLN A 45 10.83 2.28 -21.08
N PHE A 46 11.70 2.24 -20.07
CA PHE A 46 12.51 3.39 -19.64
C PHE A 46 13.98 3.01 -19.53
N ASN A 47 14.84 3.68 -20.30
CA ASN A 47 16.27 3.42 -20.26
C ASN A 47 16.89 3.85 -18.92
N TYR A 48 16.43 4.98 -18.38
CA TYR A 48 16.93 5.56 -17.12
C TYR A 48 15.74 6.19 -16.37
N PRO A 49 15.05 5.44 -15.51
CA PRO A 49 13.94 5.99 -14.74
C PRO A 49 14.44 7.07 -13.78
N SER A 50 13.85 8.26 -13.89
CA SER A 50 14.11 9.40 -12.99
C SER A 50 13.03 9.49 -11.90
N LEU A 51 13.32 10.25 -10.84
CA LEU A 51 12.32 10.56 -9.81
C LEU A 51 11.11 11.30 -10.40
N GLU A 52 11.33 12.19 -11.37
CA GLU A 52 10.26 12.90 -12.07
C GLU A 52 9.33 11.92 -12.80
N MET A 53 9.89 10.94 -13.50
CA MET A 53 9.14 9.89 -14.16
C MET A 53 8.34 9.05 -13.17
N VAL A 54 8.95 8.64 -12.05
CA VAL A 54 8.25 7.90 -10.99
C VAL A 54 7.06 8.70 -10.46
N ASN A 55 7.25 9.98 -10.20
CA ASN A 55 6.18 10.88 -9.78
C ASN A 55 5.08 11.03 -10.85
N HIS A 56 5.46 11.11 -12.12
CA HIS A 56 4.51 11.15 -13.23
C HIS A 56 3.63 9.89 -13.26
N LEU A 57 4.22 8.70 -13.16
CA LEU A 57 3.50 7.43 -13.15
C LEU A 57 2.55 7.32 -11.93
N MET A 58 3.00 7.74 -10.75
CA MET A 58 2.13 7.79 -9.57
C MET A 58 0.97 8.76 -9.73
N ASN A 59 1.18 9.90 -10.40
CA ASN A 59 0.12 10.85 -10.72
C ASN A 59 -0.88 10.30 -11.75
N LEU A 60 -0.45 9.53 -12.73
CA LEU A 60 -1.36 8.84 -13.66
C LEU A 60 -2.32 7.91 -12.91
N LEU A 61 -1.80 7.07 -12.03
CA LEU A 61 -2.63 6.19 -11.19
C LEU A 61 -3.61 6.99 -10.33
N LYS A 62 -3.14 8.07 -9.70
CA LYS A 62 -3.96 8.93 -8.87
C LYS A 62 -5.09 9.60 -9.65
N ASN A 63 -4.80 10.09 -10.86
CA ASN A 63 -5.78 10.78 -11.70
C ASN A 63 -6.86 9.85 -12.25
N GLN A 64 -6.54 8.57 -12.44
CA GLN A 64 -7.49 7.55 -12.92
C GLN A 64 -8.12 6.75 -11.78
N PHE A 65 -7.90 7.13 -10.54
CA PHE A 65 -8.36 6.38 -9.37
C PHE A 65 -9.89 6.25 -9.30
N GLU A 66 -10.64 7.22 -9.77
CA GLU A 66 -12.12 7.17 -9.74
C GLU A 66 -12.69 5.96 -10.49
N GLU A 67 -12.01 5.46 -11.51
CA GLU A 67 -12.41 4.26 -12.26
C GLU A 67 -12.45 3.00 -11.38
N ILE A 68 -11.60 2.95 -10.34
CA ILE A 68 -11.45 1.79 -9.47
C ILE A 68 -11.94 2.02 -8.04
N ASN A 69 -12.35 3.24 -7.71
CA ASN A 69 -12.74 3.62 -6.35
C ASN A 69 -13.85 2.72 -5.80
N GLY A 70 -14.90 2.44 -6.59
CA GLY A 70 -16.00 1.55 -6.19
C GLY A 70 -15.54 0.10 -5.96
N LEU A 71 -14.57 -0.38 -6.76
CA LEU A 71 -14.00 -1.71 -6.58
C LEU A 71 -13.16 -1.78 -5.31
N LEU A 72 -12.34 -0.77 -5.04
CA LEU A 72 -11.55 -0.67 -3.81
C LEU A 72 -12.46 -0.61 -2.58
N TYR A 73 -13.53 0.18 -2.62
CA TYR A 73 -14.53 0.24 -1.55
C TYR A 73 -15.13 -1.14 -1.27
N THR A 74 -15.49 -1.87 -2.33
CA THR A 74 -16.05 -3.22 -2.21
C THR A 74 -15.02 -4.19 -1.63
N PHE A 75 -13.78 -4.12 -2.09
CA PHE A 75 -12.66 -4.93 -1.58
C PHE A 75 -12.43 -4.70 -0.08
N ILE A 76 -12.36 -3.44 0.36
CA ILE A 76 -12.16 -3.10 1.76
C ILE A 76 -13.29 -3.67 2.62
N ASN A 77 -14.54 -3.50 2.22
CA ASN A 77 -15.68 -3.92 3.01
C ASN A 77 -15.94 -5.44 2.98
N LYS A 78 -15.50 -6.14 1.95
CA LYS A 78 -15.73 -7.58 1.83
C LYS A 78 -14.52 -8.41 2.27
N GLU A 79 -13.32 -8.05 1.79
CA GLU A 79 -12.13 -8.86 2.03
C GLU A 79 -11.39 -8.39 3.29
N ILE A 80 -11.09 -7.08 3.39
CA ILE A 80 -10.31 -6.57 4.52
C ILE A 80 -11.14 -6.60 5.81
N ALA A 81 -12.37 -6.14 5.77
CA ALA A 81 -13.23 -6.12 6.95
C ALA A 81 -13.58 -7.52 7.47
N SER A 82 -13.55 -8.55 6.61
CA SER A 82 -13.75 -9.94 7.05
C SER A 82 -12.63 -10.44 7.97
N VAL A 83 -11.43 -9.88 7.85
CA VAL A 83 -10.24 -10.26 8.64
C VAL A 83 -9.99 -9.31 9.80
N LEU A 84 -10.11 -8.00 9.55
CA LEU A 84 -9.76 -6.97 10.53
C LEU A 84 -10.95 -6.46 11.35
N GLY A 85 -12.17 -6.87 11.01
CA GLY A 85 -13.40 -6.31 11.55
C GLY A 85 -13.85 -5.04 10.81
N PRO A 86 -14.93 -4.40 11.27
CA PRO A 86 -15.51 -3.22 10.61
C PRO A 86 -14.50 -2.10 10.42
N ILE A 87 -14.39 -1.56 9.21
CA ILE A 87 -13.53 -0.45 8.84
C ILE A 87 -14.32 0.85 8.92
N ALA A 88 -13.96 1.72 9.85
CA ALA A 88 -14.65 3.00 10.06
C ALA A 88 -14.27 4.03 8.97
N SER A 89 -13.01 4.02 8.53
CA SER A 89 -12.50 4.93 7.50
C SER A 89 -11.23 4.36 6.88
N TYR A 90 -10.91 4.81 5.68
CA TYR A 90 -9.65 4.49 4.99
C TYR A 90 -9.18 5.70 4.18
N GLN A 91 -7.90 5.70 3.83
CA GLN A 91 -7.32 6.74 2.99
C GLN A 91 -7.87 6.65 1.56
N ASN A 92 -8.43 7.75 1.06
CA ASN A 92 -8.99 7.85 -0.29
C ASN A 92 -8.53 9.16 -0.95
N PRO A 93 -7.80 9.14 -2.07
CA PRO A 93 -7.24 7.95 -2.71
C PRO A 93 -6.14 7.29 -1.87
N PRO A 94 -5.85 5.99 -2.09
CA PRO A 94 -4.73 5.32 -1.45
C PRO A 94 -3.40 5.89 -1.94
N SER A 95 -2.33 5.62 -1.22
CA SER A 95 -0.98 5.96 -1.68
C SER A 95 -0.52 4.97 -2.74
N PHE A 96 -0.25 5.45 -3.94
CA PHE A 96 0.38 4.66 -4.99
C PHE A 96 1.91 4.71 -4.84
N ARG A 97 2.57 3.60 -5.15
CA ARG A 97 4.02 3.49 -5.14
C ARG A 97 4.49 2.79 -6.41
N VAL A 98 5.34 3.46 -7.14
CA VAL A 98 6.04 2.92 -8.31
C VAL A 98 7.53 2.96 -7.99
N HIS A 99 8.19 1.81 -8.03
CA HIS A 99 9.60 1.69 -7.72
C HIS A 99 10.34 1.03 -8.89
N PHE A 100 11.46 1.63 -9.28
CA PHE A 100 12.43 1.05 -10.20
C PHE A 100 13.76 0.86 -9.48
N HIS A 101 14.61 0.00 -10.02
CA HIS A 101 15.96 -0.15 -9.49
C HIS A 101 16.69 1.22 -9.46
N GLY A 102 17.21 1.58 -8.32
CA GLY A 102 17.94 2.84 -8.12
C GLY A 102 17.11 4.13 -8.04
N THR A 103 15.77 4.07 -8.12
CA THR A 103 14.90 5.27 -8.14
C THR A 103 14.17 5.53 -6.84
N GLY A 104 14.77 5.43 -5.79
CA GLY A 104 14.12 5.84 -4.57
C GLY A 104 14.09 4.75 -3.53
N PHE A 105 14.49 5.18 -2.41
CA PHE A 105 14.46 4.42 -1.18
C PHE A 105 13.71 5.27 -0.16
N THR A 106 12.64 4.72 0.38
CA THR A 106 11.98 5.31 1.53
C THR A 106 12.65 4.74 2.77
N PRO A 107 13.34 5.55 3.58
CA PRO A 107 13.98 5.05 4.80
C PRO A 107 12.94 4.45 5.74
N PHE A 108 13.38 3.57 6.63
CA PHE A 108 12.52 3.05 7.68
C PHE A 108 11.87 4.19 8.46
N HIS A 109 10.57 4.12 8.59
CA HIS A 109 9.77 5.09 9.33
C HIS A 109 8.56 4.39 9.94
N ARG A 110 7.93 5.04 10.88
CA ARG A 110 6.63 4.64 11.38
C ARG A 110 5.61 5.63 10.83
N ASP A 111 4.54 5.13 10.23
CA ASP A 111 3.50 6.00 9.66
C ASP A 111 2.90 6.96 10.69
N ARG A 112 2.87 6.56 11.97
CA ARG A 112 2.46 7.45 13.06
C ARG A 112 3.28 8.75 13.14
N ASP A 113 4.52 8.74 12.70
CA ASP A 113 5.41 9.91 12.77
C ASP A 113 4.96 10.99 11.77
N TRP A 114 4.18 10.62 10.76
CA TRP A 114 3.58 11.52 9.76
C TRP A 114 2.22 12.07 10.19
N HIS A 115 1.59 11.47 11.21
CA HIS A 115 0.25 11.83 11.68
C HIS A 115 0.25 12.84 12.84
N GLY A 116 1.32 13.57 13.06
CA GLY A 116 1.74 14.42 14.17
C GLY A 116 0.69 15.17 15.02
N LYS A 117 -0.56 15.32 14.56
CA LYS A 117 -1.64 15.98 15.30
C LYS A 117 -2.85 15.07 15.55
N ILE A 118 -2.79 13.81 15.16
CA ILE A 118 -3.90 12.86 15.36
C ILE A 118 -3.77 12.23 16.75
N ASP A 119 -4.89 12.10 17.44
CA ASP A 119 -4.94 11.43 18.76
C ASP A 119 -4.31 10.03 18.65
N MET A 120 -3.35 9.75 19.52
CA MET A 120 -2.63 8.47 19.58
C MET A 120 -3.55 7.28 19.78
N ASN A 121 -4.73 7.45 20.41
CA ASN A 121 -5.72 6.38 20.54
C ASN A 121 -6.35 6.02 19.19
N ILE A 122 -6.44 6.97 18.27
CA ILE A 122 -6.90 6.76 16.90
C ILE A 122 -5.76 6.12 16.08
N VAL A 123 -4.55 6.67 16.16
CA VAL A 123 -3.38 6.16 15.43
C VAL A 123 -3.09 4.69 15.73
N ARG A 124 -3.27 4.25 16.99
CA ARG A 124 -3.09 2.84 17.38
C ARG A 124 -4.06 1.88 16.68
N ARG A 125 -5.15 2.37 16.13
CA ARG A 125 -6.14 1.58 15.38
C ARG A 125 -5.86 1.55 13.88
N PHE A 126 -4.93 2.35 13.39
CA PHE A 126 -4.56 2.33 11.98
C PHE A 126 -3.92 0.99 11.60
N ARG A 127 -4.26 0.54 10.41
CA ARG A 127 -3.67 -0.64 9.80
C ARG A 127 -3.21 -0.27 8.40
N ASN A 128 -1.98 -0.59 8.09
CA ASN A 128 -1.45 -0.44 6.75
C ASN A 128 -1.84 -1.65 5.92
N ILE A 129 -2.46 -1.39 4.79
CA ILE A 129 -2.79 -2.41 3.81
C ILE A 129 -1.88 -2.19 2.61
N TRP A 130 -1.08 -3.19 2.30
CA TRP A 130 -0.23 -3.17 1.14
C TRP A 130 -0.73 -4.17 0.10
N ILE A 131 -1.02 -3.69 -1.12
CA ILE A 131 -1.53 -4.48 -2.24
C ILE A 131 -0.47 -4.46 -3.34
N PRO A 132 0.43 -5.46 -3.40
CA PRO A 132 1.39 -5.54 -4.49
C PRO A 132 0.71 -5.92 -5.79
N LEU A 133 0.91 -5.15 -6.86
CA LEU A 133 0.37 -5.41 -8.19
C LEU A 133 1.34 -6.15 -9.10
N THR A 134 2.58 -6.30 -8.66
CA THR A 134 3.59 -7.11 -9.34
C THR A 134 4.15 -8.15 -8.38
N LYS A 135 4.79 -9.17 -8.91
CA LYS A 135 5.48 -10.17 -8.09
C LYS A 135 6.59 -9.49 -7.29
N VAL A 136 6.61 -9.72 -5.99
CA VAL A 136 7.58 -9.12 -5.06
C VAL A 136 8.42 -10.19 -4.39
N TRP A 137 9.73 -9.90 -4.25
CA TRP A 137 10.70 -10.78 -3.59
C TRP A 137 11.96 -9.99 -3.23
N GLY A 138 12.71 -10.45 -2.23
CA GLY A 138 13.98 -9.84 -1.85
C GLY A 138 13.85 -8.33 -1.62
N ASN A 139 14.69 -7.55 -2.27
CA ASN A 139 14.77 -6.10 -2.10
C ASN A 139 13.70 -5.28 -2.85
N ASN A 140 12.81 -5.92 -3.61
CA ASN A 140 11.64 -5.27 -4.20
C ASN A 140 10.36 -5.49 -3.39
N SER A 141 10.48 -5.95 -2.16
CA SER A 141 9.37 -6.19 -1.24
C SER A 141 9.31 -5.13 -0.13
N LEU A 142 8.21 -5.11 0.60
CA LEU A 142 8.07 -4.31 1.81
C LEU A 142 8.86 -4.99 2.93
N LEU A 143 9.78 -4.27 3.55
CA LEU A 143 10.48 -4.71 4.74
C LEU A 143 9.78 -4.14 5.98
N ILE A 144 9.43 -5.02 6.92
CA ILE A 144 8.75 -4.67 8.18
C ILE A 144 9.65 -5.14 9.33
N GLU A 145 9.89 -4.25 10.32
CA GLU A 145 10.55 -4.56 11.59
C GLU A 145 9.56 -4.63 12.74
#